data_a144e99e1cac8e7de00b28f202be73dc
#
_entry.id   a144e99e1cac8e7de00b28f202be73dc
#
_cell.length_a   1.000
_cell.length_b   1.000
_cell.length_c   1.000
_cell.angle_alpha   90.00
_cell.angle_beta   90.00
_cell.angle_gamma   90.00
#
_symmetry.space_group_name_H-M   'P 1'
#
loop_
_entity.id
_entity.type
_entity.pdbx_description
1 polymer ?
#
loop_
_entity_poly.entity_id
_entity_poly.type
_entity_poly.pdbx_seq_one_letter_code
_entity_poly.pdbx_strand_id
1 'polypeptide(L)'
;TELAATSDLILKAWRRGCKQLSLFRTAGPSDQPWGLPYQLAELDDEVEEQPEAVALAESVEQSRNRKSMPARRKGYTQKATVGGHKVYLRTGEYEDGSLGEIFIDMHKEGAAFRSLMNNFAVAISMGLQYGVPLEEFVEAFTFTRFDPAGPVEGNETVKMATSVLDYLFRELAISYLGRDDLAHARPEDVRHDSLGTGDAQGDLPDAPLAADLLHRLTSRG
;
A
#
# COMPACT_ATOMS: atom_id res chain seq x y z
N THR A 1 27.17 17.58 -40.39
CA THR A 1 27.80 17.12 -39.13
C THR A 1 26.82 16.36 -38.24
N GLU A 2 25.58 16.74 -38.18
CA GLU A 2 24.57 16.08 -37.37
C GLU A 2 24.18 14.67 -37.86
N LEU A 3 24.10 14.48 -39.17
CA LEU A 3 23.74 13.19 -39.77
C LEU A 3 24.79 12.09 -39.46
N ALA A 4 26.08 12.44 -39.48
CA ALA A 4 27.15 11.51 -39.16
C ALA A 4 27.15 11.09 -37.69
N ALA A 5 26.88 12.03 -36.78
CA ALA A 5 26.75 11.74 -35.33
C ALA A 5 25.54 10.86 -35.04
N THR A 6 24.42 11.11 -35.69
CA THR A 6 23.19 10.29 -35.52
C THR A 6 23.42 8.85 -36.04
N SER A 7 24.08 8.72 -37.19
CA SER A 7 24.43 7.41 -37.77
C SER A 7 25.36 6.60 -36.84
N ASP A 8 26.34 7.26 -36.24
CA ASP A 8 27.28 6.63 -35.31
C ASP A 8 26.56 6.18 -33.99
N LEU A 9 25.63 6.99 -33.50
CA LEU A 9 24.79 6.64 -32.34
C LEU A 9 23.94 5.39 -32.62
N ILE A 10 23.30 5.32 -33.79
CA ILE A 10 22.49 4.16 -34.19
C ILE A 10 23.34 2.90 -34.25
N LEU A 11 24.53 3.00 -34.86
CA LEU A 11 25.47 1.88 -34.96
C LEU A 11 25.99 1.43 -33.59
N LYS A 12 26.28 2.36 -32.69
CA LYS A 12 26.68 2.04 -31.30
C LYS A 12 25.57 1.35 -30.52
N ALA A 13 24.34 1.82 -30.63
CA ALA A 13 23.20 1.20 -29.99
C ALA A 13 22.95 -0.23 -30.49
N TRP A 14 23.04 -0.42 -31.84
CA TRP A 14 22.91 -1.74 -32.45
C TRP A 14 24.01 -2.71 -31.99
N ARG A 15 25.26 -2.27 -31.98
CA ARG A 15 26.40 -3.08 -31.50
C ARG A 15 26.30 -3.46 -30.03
N ARG A 16 25.60 -2.66 -29.23
CA ARG A 16 25.34 -2.94 -27.81
C ARG A 16 24.08 -3.77 -27.55
N GLY A 17 23.38 -4.22 -28.62
CA GLY A 17 22.20 -5.07 -28.54
C GLY A 17 20.94 -4.34 -28.07
N CYS A 18 20.89 -3.01 -28.22
CA CYS A 18 19.66 -2.26 -27.92
C CYS A 18 18.58 -2.66 -28.93
N LYS A 19 17.41 -3.06 -28.37
CA LYS A 19 16.25 -3.49 -29.18
C LYS A 19 15.46 -2.32 -29.76
N GLN A 20 15.60 -1.14 -29.15
CA GLN A 20 14.92 0.09 -29.55
C GLN A 20 15.80 1.28 -29.24
N LEU A 21 15.81 2.28 -30.13
CA LEU A 21 16.46 3.56 -29.94
C LEU A 21 15.49 4.66 -30.37
N SER A 22 15.24 5.61 -29.47
CA SER A 22 14.45 6.80 -29.76
C SER A 22 15.34 8.02 -29.82
N LEU A 23 15.28 8.76 -30.94
CA LEU A 23 16.07 9.95 -31.16
C LEU A 23 15.14 11.17 -31.20
N PHE A 24 15.43 12.17 -30.40
CA PHE A 24 14.65 13.42 -30.33
C PHE A 24 15.54 14.60 -30.75
N ARG A 25 14.96 15.53 -31.48
CA ARG A 25 15.64 16.75 -31.90
C ARG A 25 15.40 17.85 -30.86
N THR A 26 16.45 18.40 -30.26
CA THR A 26 16.36 19.43 -29.21
C THR A 26 15.91 20.80 -29.71
N ALA A 27 15.96 21.06 -31.02
CA ALA A 27 15.62 22.34 -31.69
C ALA A 27 14.28 22.26 -32.46
N GLY A 28 13.30 21.52 -32.03
CA GLY A 28 11.97 21.42 -32.62
C GLY A 28 10.91 22.20 -31.83
N PRO A 29 9.72 22.48 -32.42
CA PRO A 29 8.61 23.08 -31.68
C PRO A 29 8.21 22.20 -30.48
N SER A 30 7.70 22.84 -29.43
CA SER A 30 7.50 22.35 -28.06
C SER A 30 6.53 21.18 -27.86
N ASP A 31 6.13 20.50 -28.90
CA ASP A 31 5.21 19.36 -28.84
C ASP A 31 5.97 18.01 -28.79
N GLN A 32 6.80 17.83 -27.76
CA GLN A 32 7.29 16.50 -27.43
C GLN A 32 6.25 15.78 -26.56
N PRO A 33 5.75 14.61 -26.98
CA PRO A 33 4.66 13.93 -26.29
C PRO A 33 4.99 13.39 -24.89
N TRP A 34 6.22 13.55 -24.42
CA TRP A 34 6.71 12.94 -23.17
C TRP A 34 7.37 13.95 -22.20
N GLY A 35 7.15 15.24 -22.31
CA GLY A 35 7.41 16.22 -21.26
C GLY A 35 8.73 16.13 -20.47
N LEU A 36 9.80 15.56 -21.04
CA LEU A 36 11.09 15.53 -20.38
C LEU A 36 11.85 16.84 -20.71
N PRO A 37 12.05 17.73 -19.72
CA PRO A 37 12.89 18.89 -19.90
C PRO A 37 14.36 18.44 -19.87
N TYR A 38 14.85 17.89 -20.96
CA TYR A 38 16.28 17.75 -21.16
C TYR A 38 16.80 19.07 -21.75
N GLN A 39 17.07 20.03 -20.91
CA GLN A 39 18.09 21.02 -21.17
C GLN A 39 19.44 20.32 -20.97
N LEU A 40 20.02 19.78 -22.03
CA LEU A 40 21.46 19.64 -22.11
C LEU A 40 22.01 21.06 -22.19
N ALA A 41 22.18 21.70 -21.05
CA ALA A 41 23.09 22.82 -20.90
C ALA A 41 24.45 22.31 -21.40
N GLU A 42 25.09 23.11 -22.25
CA GLU A 42 26.48 22.93 -22.63
C GLU A 42 27.27 22.65 -21.33
N LEU A 43 27.81 21.46 -21.22
CA LEU A 43 28.70 21.10 -20.12
C LEU A 43 29.99 21.85 -20.39
N ASP A 44 30.12 23.04 -19.80
CA ASP A 44 31.42 23.60 -19.50
C ASP A 44 32.12 22.61 -18.55
N ASP A 45 33.38 22.29 -18.84
CA ASP A 45 34.21 21.26 -18.22
C ASP A 45 34.58 21.51 -16.72
N GLU A 46 33.75 22.23 -15.98
CA GLU A 46 33.85 22.33 -14.51
C GLU A 46 32.60 21.70 -13.88
N VAL A 47 32.55 20.37 -13.86
CA VAL A 47 31.58 19.63 -13.05
C VAL A 47 32.00 19.76 -11.59
N GLU A 48 31.55 20.80 -10.93
CA GLU A 48 31.36 20.71 -9.47
C GLU A 48 30.33 19.59 -9.25
N GLU A 49 30.81 18.47 -8.69
CA GLU A 49 29.95 17.36 -8.27
C GLU A 49 28.89 17.90 -7.33
N GLN A 50 27.70 18.17 -7.85
CA GLN A 50 26.57 18.61 -7.01
C GLN A 50 26.22 17.43 -6.10
N PRO A 51 26.24 17.62 -4.78
CA PRO A 51 25.97 16.54 -3.81
C PRO A 51 24.61 15.87 -4.03
N GLU A 52 23.65 16.57 -4.63
CA GLU A 52 22.34 15.99 -5.01
C GLU A 52 22.44 14.97 -6.16
N ALA A 53 23.31 15.20 -7.15
CA ALA A 53 23.47 14.26 -8.27
C ALA A 53 24.17 12.97 -7.82
N VAL A 54 25.13 13.08 -6.89
CA VAL A 54 25.81 11.92 -6.29
C VAL A 54 24.83 11.14 -5.39
N ALA A 55 24.05 11.81 -4.57
CA ALA A 55 23.02 11.18 -3.73
C ALA A 55 21.93 10.49 -4.58
N LEU A 56 21.53 11.09 -5.70
CA LEU A 56 20.58 10.49 -6.63
C LEU A 56 21.18 9.26 -7.34
N ALA A 57 22.44 9.32 -7.77
CA ALA A 57 23.14 8.20 -8.37
C ALA A 57 23.34 7.03 -7.39
N GLU A 58 23.71 7.32 -6.14
CA GLU A 58 23.80 6.32 -5.08
C GLU A 58 22.44 5.71 -4.74
N SER A 59 21.36 6.49 -4.69
CA SER A 59 20.02 5.97 -4.46
C SER A 59 19.53 5.08 -5.61
N VAL A 60 19.86 5.40 -6.85
CA VAL A 60 19.55 4.58 -8.03
C VAL A 60 20.38 3.29 -8.07
N GLU A 61 21.65 3.31 -7.64
CA GLU A 61 22.45 2.09 -7.50
C GLU A 61 22.00 1.21 -6.34
N GLN A 62 21.60 1.80 -5.21
CA GLN A 62 21.02 1.06 -4.09
C GLN A 62 19.69 0.40 -4.46
N SER A 63 18.84 1.06 -5.25
CA SER A 63 17.59 0.48 -5.75
C SER A 63 17.77 -0.65 -6.77
N ARG A 64 18.95 -0.80 -7.37
CA ARG A 64 19.30 -1.92 -8.27
C ARG A 64 19.71 -3.19 -7.51
N ASN A 65 20.10 -3.08 -6.26
CA ASN A 65 20.59 -4.20 -5.47
C ASN A 65 19.50 -4.68 -4.50
N ARG A 66 18.99 -5.88 -4.74
CA ARG A 66 18.06 -6.53 -3.83
C ARG A 66 18.68 -6.71 -2.44
N LYS A 67 18.11 -6.09 -1.41
CA LYS A 67 18.52 -6.26 -0.01
C LYS A 67 18.15 -7.70 0.42
N SER A 68 19.14 -8.54 0.65
CA SER A 68 18.91 -9.94 1.06
C SER A 68 18.32 -10.01 2.46
N MET A 69 17.31 -10.85 2.64
CA MET A 69 16.72 -11.10 3.96
C MET A 69 17.67 -11.93 4.83
N PRO A 70 17.80 -11.64 6.15
CA PRO A 70 18.56 -12.47 7.06
C PRO A 70 17.96 -13.86 7.18
N ALA A 71 18.80 -14.88 7.39
CA ALA A 71 18.34 -16.28 7.52
C ALA A 71 17.37 -16.46 8.70
N ARG A 72 17.61 -15.76 9.82
CA ARG A 72 16.70 -15.67 10.96
C ARG A 72 16.17 -14.25 11.06
N ARG A 73 14.85 -14.09 11.01
CA ARG A 73 14.18 -12.80 11.01
C ARG A 73 13.04 -12.77 12.02
N LYS A 74 12.77 -11.59 12.53
CA LYS A 74 11.60 -11.30 13.35
C LYS A 74 10.41 -11.03 12.46
N GLY A 75 9.25 -10.88 13.04
CA GLY A 75 8.00 -10.56 12.41
C GLY A 75 6.84 -11.08 13.25
N TYR A 76 5.63 -10.81 12.83
CA TYR A 76 4.44 -11.32 13.50
C TYR A 76 3.57 -12.15 12.56
N THR A 77 2.64 -12.87 13.17
CA THR A 77 1.60 -13.59 12.46
C THR A 77 0.25 -13.09 12.92
N GLN A 78 -0.50 -12.47 12.03
CA GLN A 78 -1.87 -12.03 12.27
C GLN A 78 -2.84 -13.00 11.60
N LYS A 79 -3.79 -13.52 12.38
CA LYS A 79 -4.90 -14.31 11.90
C LYS A 79 -6.15 -13.45 11.95
N ALA A 80 -6.89 -13.40 10.85
CA ALA A 80 -8.18 -12.73 10.78
C ALA A 80 -9.18 -13.51 9.93
N THR A 81 -10.43 -13.09 9.98
CA THR A 81 -11.48 -13.56 9.08
C THR A 81 -12.09 -12.34 8.39
N VAL A 82 -12.04 -12.28 7.07
CA VAL A 82 -12.59 -11.19 6.26
C VAL A 82 -13.79 -11.73 5.50
N GLY A 83 -14.98 -11.19 5.74
CA GLY A 83 -16.21 -11.67 5.09
C GLY A 83 -16.46 -13.17 5.24
N GLY A 84 -16.05 -13.78 6.37
CA GLY A 84 -16.16 -15.22 6.61
C GLY A 84 -14.96 -16.06 6.12
N HIS A 85 -14.00 -15.48 5.43
CA HIS A 85 -12.82 -16.15 4.86
C HIS A 85 -11.60 -15.94 5.74
N LYS A 86 -10.97 -17.03 6.20
CA LYS A 86 -9.79 -16.98 7.08
C LYS A 86 -8.55 -16.61 6.29
N VAL A 87 -7.84 -15.58 6.75
CA VAL A 87 -6.56 -15.13 6.22
C VAL A 87 -5.50 -15.10 7.31
N TYR A 88 -4.31 -15.51 6.97
CA TYR A 88 -3.12 -15.44 7.81
C TYR A 88 -2.09 -14.57 7.09
N LEU A 89 -1.71 -13.48 7.73
CA LEU A 89 -0.61 -12.62 7.33
C LEU A 89 0.59 -12.96 8.21
N ARG A 90 1.73 -13.27 7.61
CA ARG A 90 3.01 -13.32 8.32
C ARG A 90 3.96 -12.31 7.72
N THR A 91 4.73 -11.65 8.56
CA THR A 91 5.71 -10.65 8.15
C THR A 91 7.12 -11.15 8.46
N GLY A 92 8.09 -10.63 7.72
CA GLY A 92 9.50 -10.79 8.01
C GLY A 92 10.19 -9.44 7.95
N GLU A 93 10.95 -9.15 9.00
CA GLU A 93 11.61 -7.87 9.23
C GLU A 93 13.11 -7.98 9.07
N TYR A 94 13.72 -6.88 8.66
CA TYR A 94 15.16 -6.67 8.78
C TYR A 94 15.55 -6.37 10.24
N GLU A 95 16.84 -6.29 10.51
CA GLU A 95 17.37 -6.01 11.85
C GLU A 95 16.97 -4.62 12.36
N ASP A 96 16.75 -3.67 11.45
CA ASP A 96 16.28 -2.31 11.72
C ASP A 96 14.77 -2.21 11.99
N GLY A 97 14.03 -3.34 11.92
CA GLY A 97 12.58 -3.41 12.11
C GLY A 97 11.78 -3.08 10.85
N SER A 98 12.42 -2.74 9.74
CA SER A 98 11.71 -2.49 8.48
C SER A 98 11.16 -3.78 7.88
N LEU A 99 9.98 -3.69 7.25
CA LEU A 99 9.34 -4.82 6.59
C LEU A 99 10.10 -5.20 5.32
N GLY A 100 10.47 -6.47 5.18
CA GLY A 100 11.18 -6.99 4.01
C GLY A 100 10.46 -8.09 3.26
N GLU A 101 9.51 -8.78 3.91
CA GLU A 101 8.71 -9.81 3.26
C GLU A 101 7.36 -10.01 3.95
N ILE A 102 6.40 -10.49 3.17
CA ILE A 102 5.09 -10.92 3.66
C ILE A 102 4.76 -12.31 3.11
N PHE A 103 3.95 -13.04 3.86
CA PHE A 103 3.35 -14.31 3.47
C PHE A 103 1.85 -14.24 3.72
N ILE A 104 1.07 -14.65 2.75
CA ILE A 104 -0.39 -14.66 2.84
C ILE A 104 -0.87 -16.08 2.63
N ASP A 105 -1.56 -16.64 3.63
CA ASP A 105 -2.19 -17.95 3.52
C ASP A 105 -3.70 -17.82 3.78
N MET A 106 -4.49 -18.44 2.90
CA MET A 106 -5.95 -18.42 2.98
C MET A 106 -6.48 -19.85 3.07
N HIS A 107 -7.19 -20.14 4.15
CA HIS A 107 -7.81 -21.43 4.38
C HIS A 107 -9.19 -21.51 3.74
N LYS A 108 -9.52 -22.68 3.20
CA LYS A 108 -10.81 -23.01 2.56
C LYS A 108 -11.07 -22.32 1.20
N GLU A 109 -10.06 -21.67 0.64
CA GLU A 109 -10.13 -21.13 -0.72
C GLU A 109 -9.72 -22.17 -1.77
N GLY A 110 -10.16 -21.98 -3.01
CA GLY A 110 -9.71 -22.80 -4.13
C GLY A 110 -8.19 -22.71 -4.32
N ALA A 111 -7.57 -23.79 -4.79
CA ALA A 111 -6.13 -23.88 -4.95
C ALA A 111 -5.56 -22.74 -5.84
N ALA A 112 -6.29 -22.33 -6.87
CA ALA A 112 -5.90 -21.24 -7.77
C ALA A 112 -5.82 -19.90 -7.05
N PHE A 113 -6.82 -19.56 -6.21
CA PHE A 113 -6.83 -18.30 -5.47
C PHE A 113 -5.72 -18.26 -4.41
N ARG A 114 -5.50 -19.36 -3.68
CA ARG A 114 -4.37 -19.45 -2.73
C ARG A 114 -3.02 -19.28 -3.42
N SER A 115 -2.84 -19.92 -4.58
CA SER A 115 -1.61 -19.77 -5.37
C SER A 115 -1.41 -18.33 -5.85
N LEU A 116 -2.48 -17.67 -6.28
CA LEU A 116 -2.43 -16.26 -6.67
C LEU A 116 -2.02 -15.36 -5.51
N MET A 117 -2.63 -15.53 -4.34
CA MET A 117 -2.28 -14.75 -3.14
C MET A 117 -0.85 -14.99 -2.67
N ASN A 118 -0.36 -16.23 -2.78
CA ASN A 118 1.03 -16.56 -2.50
C ASN A 118 2.00 -15.84 -3.48
N ASN A 119 1.71 -15.90 -4.77
CA ASN A 119 2.53 -15.23 -5.78
C ASN A 119 2.47 -13.70 -5.63
N PHE A 120 1.31 -13.15 -5.26
CA PHE A 120 1.16 -11.74 -4.92
C PHE A 120 2.06 -11.35 -3.73
N ALA A 121 2.05 -12.14 -2.65
CA ALA A 121 2.91 -11.91 -1.50
C ALA A 121 4.41 -11.95 -1.87
N VAL A 122 4.81 -12.87 -2.76
CA VAL A 122 6.17 -12.92 -3.32
C VAL A 122 6.50 -11.65 -4.09
N ALA A 123 5.60 -11.14 -4.93
CA ALA A 123 5.81 -9.92 -5.72
C ALA A 123 5.98 -8.69 -4.81
N ILE A 124 5.14 -8.54 -3.78
CA ILE A 124 5.27 -7.47 -2.78
C ILE A 124 6.59 -7.58 -2.04
N SER A 125 6.94 -8.78 -1.56
CA SER A 125 8.21 -9.01 -0.85
C SER A 125 9.42 -8.67 -1.72
N MET A 126 9.38 -9.00 -3.00
CA MET A 126 10.43 -8.60 -3.96
C MET A 126 10.50 -7.07 -4.08
N GLY A 127 9.38 -6.39 -4.23
CA GLY A 127 9.34 -4.92 -4.31
C GLY A 127 9.95 -4.28 -3.07
N LEU A 128 9.55 -4.71 -1.86
CA LEU A 128 10.11 -4.24 -0.59
C LEU A 128 11.64 -4.45 -0.53
N GLN A 129 12.13 -5.61 -0.97
CA GLN A 129 13.56 -5.94 -0.99
C GLN A 129 14.36 -5.15 -2.03
N TYR A 130 13.71 -4.64 -3.06
CA TYR A 130 14.27 -3.70 -4.03
C TYR A 130 14.10 -2.24 -3.63
N GLY A 131 13.58 -1.97 -2.42
CA GLY A 131 13.48 -0.62 -1.86
C GLY A 131 12.22 0.14 -2.24
N VAL A 132 11.18 -0.52 -2.78
CA VAL A 132 9.88 0.12 -2.94
C VAL A 132 9.31 0.39 -1.54
N PRO A 133 8.96 1.63 -1.20
CA PRO A 133 8.39 1.97 0.09
C PRO A 133 7.07 1.23 0.35
N LEU A 134 6.80 0.86 1.60
CA LEU A 134 5.53 0.22 1.97
C LEU A 134 4.32 1.13 1.68
N GLU A 135 4.51 2.43 1.79
CA GLU A 135 3.52 3.46 1.49
C GLU A 135 2.91 3.32 0.10
N GLU A 136 3.74 3.05 -0.91
CA GLU A 136 3.30 2.86 -2.30
C GLU A 136 2.33 1.68 -2.43
N PHE A 137 2.62 0.59 -1.72
CA PHE A 137 1.72 -0.55 -1.69
C PHE A 137 0.44 -0.28 -0.90
N VAL A 138 0.54 0.47 0.19
CA VAL A 138 -0.63 0.87 0.99
C VAL A 138 -1.56 1.74 0.16
N GLU A 139 -1.04 2.73 -0.56
CA GLU A 139 -1.84 3.59 -1.43
C GLU A 139 -2.47 2.83 -2.59
N ALA A 140 -1.74 1.89 -3.17
CA ALA A 140 -2.24 1.11 -4.30
C ALA A 140 -3.34 0.10 -3.93
N PHE A 141 -3.28 -0.49 -2.73
CA PHE A 141 -4.11 -1.66 -2.40
C PHE A 141 -5.15 -1.43 -1.31
N THR A 142 -5.06 -0.36 -0.52
CA THR A 142 -6.17 0.05 0.35
C THR A 142 -7.37 0.49 -0.48
N PHE A 143 -8.57 0.28 0.05
CA PHE A 143 -9.85 0.58 -0.61
C PHE A 143 -10.13 -0.19 -1.90
N THR A 144 -9.30 -1.16 -2.27
CA THR A 144 -9.63 -2.09 -3.37
C THR A 144 -10.90 -2.89 -3.03
N ARG A 145 -11.75 -3.15 -4.04
CA ARG A 145 -13.06 -3.78 -3.83
C ARG A 145 -13.19 -5.06 -4.64
N PHE A 146 -13.21 -6.19 -3.97
CA PHE A 146 -13.51 -7.51 -4.53
C PHE A 146 -13.78 -8.51 -3.40
N ASP A 147 -14.40 -9.62 -3.71
CA ASP A 147 -14.68 -10.68 -2.74
C ASP A 147 -13.42 -11.55 -2.48
N PRO A 148 -13.16 -11.95 -1.22
CA PRO A 148 -14.00 -11.75 -0.04
C PRO A 148 -13.86 -10.34 0.57
N ALA A 149 -15.01 -9.77 0.94
CA ALA A 149 -15.15 -8.45 1.55
C ALA A 149 -16.15 -8.54 2.72
N GLY A 150 -16.10 -7.60 3.67
CA GLY A 150 -17.06 -7.54 4.76
C GLY A 150 -16.45 -7.36 6.14
N PRO A 151 -17.16 -7.82 7.20
CA PRO A 151 -16.68 -7.73 8.57
C PRO A 151 -15.36 -8.45 8.76
N VAL A 152 -14.49 -7.85 9.57
CA VAL A 152 -13.21 -8.43 9.97
C VAL A 152 -13.27 -8.88 11.42
N GLU A 153 -13.03 -10.17 11.64
CA GLU A 153 -12.94 -10.78 12.96
C GLU A 153 -11.49 -11.17 13.27
N GLY A 154 -11.10 -11.09 14.55
CA GLY A 154 -9.76 -11.47 15.00
C GLY A 154 -8.71 -10.38 14.77
N ASN A 155 -9.13 -9.13 14.50
CA ASN A 155 -8.29 -7.95 14.46
C ASN A 155 -8.88 -6.87 15.39
N GLU A 156 -8.01 -6.19 16.15
CA GLU A 156 -8.43 -5.21 17.14
C GLU A 156 -8.72 -3.84 16.51
N THR A 157 -8.03 -3.48 15.47
CA THR A 157 -8.05 -2.13 14.86
C THR A 157 -8.90 -2.07 13.59
N VAL A 158 -8.82 -3.09 12.73
CA VAL A 158 -9.58 -3.15 11.47
C VAL A 158 -10.83 -4.00 11.65
N LYS A 159 -12.03 -3.42 11.55
CA LYS A 159 -13.32 -4.09 11.77
C LYS A 159 -14.11 -4.36 10.49
N MET A 160 -13.75 -3.72 9.38
CA MET A 160 -14.39 -3.86 8.09
C MET A 160 -13.34 -3.75 6.98
N ALA A 161 -13.51 -4.52 5.91
CA ALA A 161 -12.64 -4.41 4.74
C ALA A 161 -13.44 -4.58 3.44
N THR A 162 -13.06 -3.84 2.43
CA THR A 162 -13.68 -3.89 1.09
C THR A 162 -13.07 -4.96 0.20
N SER A 163 -11.99 -5.56 0.64
CA SER A 163 -11.35 -6.76 0.09
C SER A 163 -10.35 -7.35 1.08
N VAL A 164 -9.87 -8.54 0.82
CA VAL A 164 -8.76 -9.12 1.59
C VAL A 164 -7.49 -8.28 1.46
N LEU A 165 -7.22 -7.66 0.31
CA LEU A 165 -6.06 -6.77 0.14
C LEU A 165 -6.22 -5.47 0.93
N ASP A 166 -7.40 -4.86 0.92
CA ASP A 166 -7.72 -3.70 1.75
C ASP A 166 -7.44 -3.99 3.23
N TYR A 167 -7.85 -5.17 3.71
CA TYR A 167 -7.54 -5.61 5.07
C TYR A 167 -6.03 -5.71 5.32
N LEU A 168 -5.32 -6.43 4.47
CA LEU A 168 -3.90 -6.71 4.65
C LEU A 168 -3.06 -5.43 4.66
N PHE A 169 -3.33 -4.50 3.73
CA PHE A 169 -2.55 -3.27 3.64
C PHE A 169 -2.94 -2.23 4.70
N ARG A 170 -4.17 -2.23 5.22
CA ARG A 170 -4.51 -1.48 6.44
C ARG A 170 -3.75 -2.00 7.65
N GLU A 171 -3.72 -3.31 7.85
CA GLU A 171 -3.00 -3.95 8.94
C GLU A 171 -1.50 -3.62 8.89
N LEU A 172 -0.87 -3.75 7.71
CA LEU A 172 0.53 -3.39 7.51
C LEU A 172 0.79 -1.89 7.72
N ALA A 173 -0.10 -1.02 7.26
CA ALA A 173 0.03 0.42 7.44
C ALA A 173 -0.06 0.84 8.92
N ILE A 174 -0.96 0.25 9.68
CA ILE A 174 -1.09 0.50 11.12
C ILE A 174 0.15 -0.01 11.85
N SER A 175 0.58 -1.24 11.56
CA SER A 175 1.67 -1.91 12.29
C SER A 175 3.06 -1.36 11.99
N TYR A 176 3.34 -0.94 10.74
CA TYR A 176 4.68 -0.52 10.31
C TYR A 176 4.81 0.97 10.03
N LEU A 177 3.72 1.66 9.67
CA LEU A 177 3.73 3.09 9.34
C LEU A 177 3.04 3.96 10.39
N GLY A 178 2.39 3.36 11.41
CA GLY A 178 1.62 4.09 12.42
C GLY A 178 0.43 4.86 11.83
N ARG A 179 -0.15 4.36 10.72
CA ARG A 179 -1.29 4.98 10.01
C ARG A 179 -2.61 4.65 10.71
N ASP A 180 -2.82 5.22 11.90
CA ASP A 180 -4.05 5.05 12.70
C ASP A 180 -5.31 5.62 12.01
N ASP A 181 -5.13 6.48 11.01
CA ASP A 181 -6.21 6.98 10.15
C ASP A 181 -6.89 5.88 9.32
N LEU A 182 -6.20 4.77 9.09
CA LEU A 182 -6.74 3.59 8.41
C LEU A 182 -7.41 2.57 9.35
N ALA A 183 -7.33 2.79 10.67
CA ALA A 183 -7.98 1.97 11.67
C ALA A 183 -9.47 2.35 11.83
N HIS A 184 -10.30 1.39 12.20
CA HIS A 184 -11.71 1.62 12.55
C HIS A 184 -11.91 1.78 14.06
N ALA A 185 -11.01 1.23 14.87
CA ALA A 185 -10.99 1.36 16.31
C ALA A 185 -9.53 1.57 16.75
N ARG A 186 -9.32 2.49 17.67
CA ARG A 186 -8.00 2.69 18.27
C ARG A 186 -7.76 1.68 19.38
N PRO A 187 -6.50 1.26 19.64
CA PRO A 187 -6.21 0.34 20.75
C PRO A 187 -6.69 0.87 22.11
N GLU A 188 -6.76 2.17 22.27
CA GLU A 188 -7.27 2.86 23.47
C GLU A 188 -8.80 2.75 23.62
N ASP A 189 -9.54 2.65 22.51
CA ASP A 189 -11.01 2.50 22.50
C ASP A 189 -11.44 1.08 22.86
N VAL A 190 -10.53 0.11 22.79
CA VAL A 190 -10.79 -1.31 23.07
C VAL A 190 -10.48 -1.67 24.53
N ARG A 191 -9.94 -0.73 25.34
CA ARG A 191 -9.73 -0.96 26.77
C ARG A 191 -11.06 -1.11 27.48
N HIS A 192 -11.13 -2.09 28.41
CA HIS A 192 -12.32 -2.35 29.25
C HIS A 192 -12.86 -1.11 29.98
N ASP A 193 -12.02 -0.08 30.12
CA ASP A 193 -12.34 1.17 30.81
C ASP A 193 -12.99 2.22 29.88
N SER A 194 -12.97 2.00 28.55
CA SER A 194 -13.60 2.89 27.58
C SER A 194 -15.11 2.66 27.41
N LEU A 195 -15.62 1.60 28.01
CA LEU A 195 -17.06 1.30 28.06
C LEU A 195 -17.78 2.07 29.18
N GLY A 196 -17.34 3.27 29.56
CA GLY A 196 -17.97 4.13 30.54
C GLY A 196 -18.62 3.35 31.70
N THR A 197 -18.39 3.72 32.93
CA THR A 197 -19.19 3.21 34.03
C THR A 197 -20.66 3.41 33.67
N GLY A 198 -21.42 2.31 33.54
CA GLY A 198 -22.80 2.27 33.01
C GLY A 198 -23.87 3.02 33.85
N ASP A 199 -23.54 4.16 34.43
CA ASP A 199 -24.37 5.04 35.23
C ASP A 199 -24.91 6.26 34.45
N ALA A 200 -24.71 6.32 33.16
CA ALA A 200 -25.48 7.23 32.33
C ALA A 200 -26.76 6.54 31.87
N GLN A 201 -27.67 6.34 32.83
CA GLN A 201 -29.08 6.22 32.56
C GLN A 201 -29.52 7.59 32.03
N GLY A 202 -29.26 7.82 30.72
CA GLY A 202 -29.80 8.97 30.03
C GLY A 202 -31.31 8.87 30.13
N ASP A 203 -31.93 9.86 30.79
CA ASP A 203 -33.37 10.07 30.73
C ASP A 203 -33.81 10.00 29.28
N LEU A 204 -34.36 8.87 28.88
CA LEU A 204 -35.13 8.80 27.65
C LEU A 204 -36.24 9.83 27.81
N PRO A 205 -36.41 10.81 26.94
CA PRO A 205 -37.53 11.72 26.99
C PRO A 205 -38.78 10.85 27.01
N ASP A 206 -39.64 11.06 28.01
CA ASP A 206 -40.91 10.35 28.20
C ASP A 206 -41.65 10.30 26.87
N ALA A 207 -41.62 9.13 26.22
CA ALA A 207 -42.50 8.89 25.10
C ALA A 207 -43.92 8.96 25.64
N PRO A 208 -44.83 9.78 25.09
CA PRO A 208 -46.19 9.87 25.55
C PRO A 208 -46.79 8.48 25.57
N LEU A 209 -47.17 8.04 26.77
CA LEU A 209 -47.71 6.73 27.04
C LEU A 209 -48.79 6.39 26.00
N ALA A 210 -48.77 5.17 25.50
CA ALA A 210 -49.74 4.62 24.53
C ALA A 210 -51.21 4.83 24.93
N ALA A 211 -51.45 5.13 26.22
CA ALA A 211 -52.75 5.50 26.78
C ALA A 211 -53.32 6.81 26.18
N ASP A 212 -52.46 7.78 25.83
CA ASP A 212 -52.90 9.09 25.30
C ASP A 212 -53.27 8.98 23.81
N LEU A 213 -52.67 8.04 23.10
CA LEU A 213 -53.04 7.72 21.72
C LEU A 213 -54.38 6.98 21.62
N LEU A 214 -54.66 6.08 22.56
CA LEU A 214 -55.91 5.36 22.62
C LEU A 214 -57.10 6.30 22.98
N HIS A 215 -56.88 7.27 23.88
CA HIS A 215 -57.93 8.25 24.23
C HIS A 215 -58.27 9.17 23.05
N ARG A 216 -57.34 9.49 22.18
CA ARG A 216 -57.58 10.31 20.98
C ARG A 216 -58.31 9.55 19.86
N LEU A 217 -58.20 8.22 19.84
CA LEU A 217 -58.87 7.40 18.85
C LEU A 217 -60.31 7.03 19.21
N THR A 218 -60.64 7.02 20.52
CA THR A 218 -62.01 6.71 21.03
C THR A 218 -62.91 7.93 21.17
N SER A 219 -62.37 9.16 21.07
CA SER A 219 -63.16 10.40 21.17
C SER A 219 -63.62 11.02 19.83
N ARG A 220 -63.47 10.29 18.73
CA ARG A 220 -64.01 10.65 17.43
C ARG A 220 -64.95 9.54 16.90
N GLY A 221 -66.05 9.37 17.59
CA GLY A 221 -67.18 8.61 17.18
C GLY A 221 -68.45 9.43 17.36
#